data_6536b748aab4bb77b37939b71d77b0f2
#
_entry.id   6536b748aab4bb77b37939b71d77b0f2
#
_cell.length_a   1.000
_cell.length_b   1.000
_cell.length_c   1.000
_cell.angle_alpha   90.00
_cell.angle_beta   90.00
_cell.angle_gamma   90.00
#
_symmetry.space_group_name_H-M   'P 1'
#
loop_
_entity.id
_entity.type
_entity.pdbx_description
1 polymer ?
#
loop_
_entity_poly.entity_id
_entity_poly.type
_entity_poly.pdbx_seq_one_letter_code
_entity_poly.pdbx_strand_id
1 'polypeptide(L)'
;SSEKLKFNLGILITSNEEGTSKDGFIDKIIEDMIENDEVIDFCLVGEPTSSEMVADCVRVGRRGSLGGNLKIYGKQGHVAYPEKVINPILLSGDLISKLNNKIWDNGNDAFDPTSFQISNISSGTGAHNVVPGELELTFNFRFSTESSEKSLKKEFESMLKELKLNYDLVWDLNGNPYYTKDNFFKDIVANSIKEITGYSPEQNAKGGTSDGRFVAKMNTEIVELGPVNQSIHQ
;
A
#
# COMPACT_ATOMS: atom_id res chain seq x y z
N SER A 1 -22.61 -34.86 14.39
CA SER A 1 -23.29 -34.03 15.38
C SER A 1 -23.25 -32.57 14.92
N SER A 2 -24.38 -31.95 14.65
CA SER A 2 -24.46 -30.52 14.36
C SER A 2 -24.28 -29.76 15.68
N GLU A 3 -23.05 -29.50 16.08
CA GLU A 3 -22.83 -28.53 17.14
C GLU A 3 -23.28 -27.17 16.61
N LYS A 4 -24.23 -26.55 17.33
CA LYS A 4 -24.65 -25.17 17.02
C LYS A 4 -23.46 -24.26 17.32
N LEU A 5 -23.05 -23.48 16.33
CA LEU A 5 -22.11 -22.38 16.55
C LEU A 5 -22.63 -21.46 17.67
N LYS A 6 -21.75 -21.10 18.57
CA LYS A 6 -22.05 -20.15 19.68
C LYS A 6 -21.90 -18.68 19.26
N PHE A 7 -21.62 -18.42 17.99
CA PHE A 7 -21.38 -17.10 17.39
C PHE A 7 -22.00 -17.04 16.02
N ASN A 8 -22.18 -15.85 15.50
CA ASN A 8 -22.59 -15.61 14.12
C ASN A 8 -21.42 -15.84 13.18
N LEU A 9 -21.66 -16.50 12.06
CA LEU A 9 -20.68 -16.67 10.99
C LEU A 9 -21.23 -16.03 9.72
N GLY A 10 -20.52 -15.02 9.21
CA GLY A 10 -20.73 -14.43 7.90
C GLY A 10 -19.68 -14.93 6.91
N ILE A 11 -20.04 -15.06 5.64
CA ILE A 11 -19.13 -15.35 4.55
C ILE A 11 -19.33 -14.26 3.50
N LEU A 12 -18.28 -13.49 3.23
CA LEU A 12 -18.24 -12.51 2.17
C LEU A 12 -17.41 -13.05 1.01
N ILE A 13 -18.04 -13.18 -0.15
CA ILE A 13 -17.38 -13.59 -1.39
C ILE A 13 -17.37 -12.38 -2.31
N THR A 14 -16.17 -11.94 -2.69
CA THR A 14 -15.96 -10.78 -3.55
C THR A 14 -15.62 -11.22 -4.98
N SER A 15 -15.91 -10.35 -5.94
CA SER A 15 -15.47 -10.46 -7.32
C SER A 15 -14.62 -9.23 -7.67
N ASN A 16 -13.71 -9.36 -8.63
CA ASN A 16 -12.84 -8.28 -9.09
C ASN A 16 -11.85 -7.80 -8.01
N GLU A 17 -11.31 -8.73 -7.20
CA GLU A 17 -10.33 -8.42 -6.14
C GLU A 17 -9.06 -7.77 -6.72
N GLU A 18 -8.60 -8.25 -7.90
CA GLU A 18 -7.45 -7.72 -8.63
C GLU A 18 -7.75 -6.40 -9.39
N GLY A 19 -8.98 -5.92 -9.30
CA GLY A 19 -9.41 -4.67 -9.94
C GLY A 19 -8.84 -3.42 -9.29
N THR A 20 -9.05 -2.27 -9.94
CA THR A 20 -8.70 -0.98 -9.34
C THR A 20 -9.61 -0.69 -8.15
N SER A 21 -9.06 -0.09 -7.08
CA SER A 21 -9.81 0.25 -5.85
C SER A 21 -11.08 1.08 -6.06
N LYS A 22 -11.24 1.69 -7.24
CA LYS A 22 -12.41 2.51 -7.61
C LYS A 22 -13.63 1.70 -8.04
N ASP A 23 -13.45 0.42 -8.38
CA ASP A 23 -14.51 -0.46 -8.85
C ASP A 23 -14.95 -1.50 -7.80
N GLY A 24 -14.40 -1.41 -6.58
CA GLY A 24 -14.57 -2.40 -5.53
C GLY A 24 -15.94 -2.33 -4.85
N PHE A 25 -16.71 -3.41 -4.96
CA PHE A 25 -17.97 -3.59 -4.22
C PHE A 25 -17.73 -3.70 -2.70
N ILE A 26 -16.56 -4.18 -2.27
CA ILE A 26 -16.28 -4.41 -0.85
C ILE A 26 -16.25 -3.11 -0.04
N ASP A 27 -15.73 -2.02 -0.59
CA ASP A 27 -15.72 -0.73 0.09
C ASP A 27 -17.13 -0.25 0.40
N LYS A 28 -18.05 -0.38 -0.58
CA LYS A 28 -19.46 -0.03 -0.41
C LYS A 28 -20.19 -0.94 0.58
N ILE A 29 -19.88 -2.24 0.58
CA ILE A 29 -20.46 -3.19 1.55
C ILE A 29 -20.03 -2.81 2.97
N ILE A 30 -18.76 -2.53 3.17
CA ILE A 30 -18.22 -2.13 4.49
C ILE A 30 -18.80 -0.77 4.92
N GLU A 31 -18.94 0.19 4.00
CA GLU A 31 -19.60 1.46 4.29
C GLU A 31 -21.06 1.27 4.71
N ASP A 32 -21.83 0.43 3.99
CA ASP A 32 -23.21 0.11 4.33
C ASP A 32 -23.31 -0.60 5.70
N MET A 33 -22.41 -1.53 6.00
CA MET A 33 -22.35 -2.18 7.30
C MET A 33 -22.06 -1.17 8.43
N ILE A 34 -21.13 -0.23 8.22
CA ILE A 34 -20.83 0.84 9.18
C ILE A 34 -22.05 1.75 9.39
N GLU A 35 -22.75 2.14 8.31
CA GLU A 35 -23.96 2.97 8.37
C GLU A 35 -25.12 2.29 9.11
N ASN A 36 -25.17 0.95 9.08
CA ASN A 36 -26.17 0.14 9.80
C ASN A 36 -25.72 -0.30 11.22
N ASP A 37 -24.63 0.27 11.76
CA ASP A 37 -24.06 -0.08 13.07
C ASP A 37 -23.75 -1.59 13.20
N GLU A 38 -23.43 -2.27 12.13
CA GLU A 38 -23.01 -3.67 12.19
C GLU A 38 -21.60 -3.79 12.76
N VAL A 39 -21.37 -4.85 13.52
CA VAL A 39 -20.08 -5.12 14.18
C VAL A 39 -19.54 -6.46 13.70
N ILE A 40 -18.29 -6.45 13.28
CA ILE A 40 -17.50 -7.65 13.00
C ILE A 40 -16.35 -7.70 13.99
N ASP A 41 -16.41 -8.65 14.95
CA ASP A 41 -15.34 -8.80 15.94
C ASP A 41 -14.06 -9.34 15.29
N PHE A 42 -14.19 -10.38 14.43
CA PHE A 42 -13.08 -11.09 13.82
C PHE A 42 -13.31 -11.29 12.33
N CYS A 43 -12.24 -11.16 11.55
CA CYS A 43 -12.25 -11.43 10.12
C CYS A 43 -11.06 -12.30 9.71
N LEU A 44 -11.33 -13.45 9.11
CA LEU A 44 -10.32 -14.26 8.43
C LEU A 44 -10.39 -14.01 6.93
N VAL A 45 -9.32 -13.44 6.37
CA VAL A 45 -9.24 -13.13 4.93
C VAL A 45 -8.48 -14.25 4.21
N GLY A 46 -9.07 -14.76 3.13
CA GLY A 46 -8.48 -15.80 2.30
C GLY A 46 -7.48 -15.22 1.29
N GLU A 47 -6.25 -14.98 1.72
CA GLU A 47 -5.18 -14.41 0.89
C GLU A 47 -3.99 -15.38 0.79
N PRO A 48 -3.24 -15.42 -0.33
CA PRO A 48 -2.05 -16.25 -0.45
C PRO A 48 -0.92 -15.74 0.45
N THR A 49 -0.91 -16.20 1.70
CA THR A 49 0.03 -15.74 2.72
C THR A 49 1.20 -16.68 2.95
N SER A 50 1.03 -17.94 2.59
CA SER A 50 2.02 -18.99 2.86
C SER A 50 3.25 -18.85 1.96
N SER A 51 4.41 -19.25 2.47
CA SER A 51 5.69 -19.12 1.77
C SER A 51 6.13 -20.41 1.07
N GLU A 52 6.34 -21.49 1.82
CA GLU A 52 6.81 -22.78 1.30
C GLU A 52 5.78 -23.89 1.53
N MET A 53 5.09 -23.85 2.67
CA MET A 53 4.06 -24.83 3.04
C MET A 53 2.76 -24.09 3.34
N VAL A 54 1.63 -24.73 3.06
CA VAL A 54 0.31 -24.17 3.35
C VAL A 54 0.20 -23.84 4.84
N ALA A 55 -0.19 -22.61 5.15
CA ALA A 55 -0.33 -22.09 6.51
C ALA A 55 0.98 -21.98 7.32
N ASP A 56 2.15 -21.97 6.69
CA ASP A 56 3.42 -21.69 7.37
C ASP A 56 3.57 -20.21 7.77
N CYS A 57 2.77 -19.34 7.18
CA CYS A 57 2.73 -17.91 7.50
C CYS A 57 1.31 -17.37 7.46
N VAL A 58 0.97 -16.53 8.44
CA VAL A 58 -0.26 -15.71 8.48
C VAL A 58 0.11 -14.22 8.51
N ARG A 59 -0.75 -13.38 7.92
CA ARG A 59 -0.60 -11.93 8.03
C ARG A 59 -1.52 -11.42 9.13
N VAL A 60 -0.94 -10.65 10.04
CA VAL A 60 -1.66 -10.03 11.17
C VAL A 60 -1.74 -8.52 11.01
N GLY A 61 -1.43 -8.02 9.83
CA GLY A 61 -1.48 -6.64 9.43
C GLY A 61 -0.93 -6.45 8.02
N ARG A 62 -1.15 -5.27 7.46
CA ARG A 62 -0.61 -4.86 6.16
C ARG A 62 -0.12 -3.43 6.20
N ARG A 63 0.93 -3.14 5.46
CA ARG A 63 1.39 -1.76 5.24
C ARG A 63 0.37 -0.99 4.42
N GLY A 64 0.29 0.31 4.66
CA GLY A 64 -0.45 1.20 3.79
C GLY A 64 0.20 1.34 2.42
N SER A 65 -0.58 1.79 1.45
CA SER A 65 -0.14 2.07 0.08
C SER A 65 -0.66 3.44 -0.35
N LEU A 66 0.27 4.36 -0.61
CA LEU A 66 -0.02 5.70 -1.11
C LEU A 66 0.77 5.94 -2.38
N GLY A 67 0.07 6.01 -3.51
CA GLY A 67 0.63 6.33 -4.81
C GLY A 67 0.54 7.81 -5.14
N GLY A 68 1.24 8.22 -6.19
CA GLY A 68 1.09 9.54 -6.75
C GLY A 68 1.67 9.66 -8.15
N ASN A 69 1.10 10.62 -8.89
CA ASN A 69 1.60 11.07 -10.19
C ASN A 69 2.02 12.52 -10.08
N LEU A 70 3.30 12.78 -10.27
CA LEU A 70 3.91 14.10 -10.24
C LEU A 70 4.29 14.51 -11.65
N LYS A 71 3.79 15.66 -12.09
CA LYS A 71 4.21 16.32 -13.32
C LYS A 71 5.01 17.57 -12.95
N ILE A 72 6.26 17.65 -13.41
CA ILE A 72 7.13 18.82 -13.23
C ILE A 72 7.18 19.59 -14.54
N TYR A 73 6.89 20.89 -14.47
CA TYR A 73 6.90 21.77 -15.61
C TYR A 73 8.23 22.51 -15.74
N GLY A 74 8.74 22.50 -16.96
CA GLY A 74 9.88 23.28 -17.39
C GLY A 74 9.50 24.25 -18.52
N LYS A 75 10.48 24.53 -19.39
CA LYS A 75 10.29 25.30 -20.60
C LYS A 75 11.05 24.67 -21.75
N GLN A 76 10.32 24.16 -22.73
CA GLN A 76 10.88 23.52 -23.92
C GLN A 76 11.70 24.50 -24.76
N GLY A 77 12.75 23.99 -25.39
CA GLY A 77 13.51 24.74 -26.38
C GLY A 77 14.75 23.98 -26.87
N HIS A 78 15.54 24.67 -27.69
CA HIS A 78 16.75 24.08 -28.29
C HIS A 78 17.91 24.07 -27.28
N VAL A 79 18.61 22.96 -27.15
CA VAL A 79 19.72 22.78 -26.18
C VAL A 79 20.87 23.78 -26.34
N ALA A 80 21.04 24.38 -27.53
CA ALA A 80 22.04 25.41 -27.79
C ALA A 80 21.77 26.77 -27.11
N TYR A 81 20.56 26.96 -26.53
CA TYR A 81 20.15 28.19 -25.87
C TYR A 81 19.70 27.92 -24.44
N PRO A 82 20.64 27.54 -23.54
CA PRO A 82 20.30 27.14 -22.19
C PRO A 82 19.60 28.24 -21.36
N GLU A 83 19.85 29.52 -21.70
CA GLU A 83 19.22 30.67 -21.06
C GLU A 83 17.73 30.86 -21.42
N LYS A 84 17.23 30.16 -22.44
CA LYS A 84 15.84 30.26 -22.91
C LYS A 84 14.96 29.09 -22.49
N VAL A 85 15.54 28.09 -21.88
CA VAL A 85 14.87 26.84 -21.50
C VAL A 85 14.88 26.65 -19.99
N ILE A 86 13.99 25.80 -19.51
CA ILE A 86 14.01 25.27 -18.14
C ILE A 86 13.89 23.75 -18.27
N ASN A 87 14.93 23.02 -17.90
CA ASN A 87 14.97 21.58 -18.10
C ASN A 87 14.37 20.84 -16.90
N PRO A 88 13.17 20.26 -17.00
CA PRO A 88 12.54 19.56 -15.90
C PRO A 88 13.28 18.27 -15.52
N ILE A 89 14.02 17.66 -16.43
CA ILE A 89 14.85 16.49 -16.13
C ILE A 89 15.97 16.87 -15.14
N LEU A 90 16.66 17.98 -15.38
CA LEU A 90 17.71 18.44 -14.47
C LEU A 90 17.13 18.88 -13.12
N LEU A 91 15.97 19.56 -13.12
CA LEU A 91 15.28 19.95 -11.89
C LEU A 91 14.85 18.73 -11.05
N SER A 92 14.45 17.64 -11.70
CA SER A 92 14.05 16.42 -10.99
C SER A 92 15.23 15.70 -10.33
N GLY A 93 16.46 15.92 -10.75
CA GLY A 93 17.64 15.26 -10.19
C GLY A 93 17.80 15.49 -8.69
N ASP A 94 17.67 16.75 -8.25
CA ASP A 94 17.74 17.11 -6.84
C ASP A 94 16.59 16.51 -6.02
N LEU A 95 15.38 16.49 -6.59
CA LEU A 95 14.22 15.86 -5.97
C LEU A 95 14.43 14.35 -5.80
N ILE A 96 14.84 13.66 -6.86
CA ILE A 96 15.09 12.22 -6.84
C ILE A 96 16.18 11.88 -5.81
N SER A 97 17.24 12.67 -5.75
CA SER A 97 18.30 12.50 -4.75
C SER A 97 17.79 12.65 -3.32
N LYS A 98 16.98 13.69 -3.05
CA LYS A 98 16.37 13.91 -1.74
C LYS A 98 15.44 12.75 -1.36
N LEU A 99 14.58 12.30 -2.27
CA LEU A 99 13.62 11.21 -2.05
C LEU A 99 14.33 9.88 -1.77
N ASN A 100 15.39 9.57 -2.52
CA ASN A 100 16.17 8.34 -2.36
C ASN A 100 16.90 8.25 -1.03
N ASN A 101 17.34 9.39 -0.48
CA ASN A 101 18.09 9.45 0.78
C ASN A 101 17.20 9.70 2.01
N LYS A 102 15.90 9.91 1.82
CA LYS A 102 14.98 10.21 2.91
C LYS A 102 14.61 8.95 3.70
N ILE A 103 14.84 9.03 5.01
CA ILE A 103 14.26 8.09 5.97
C ILE A 103 12.88 8.63 6.36
N TRP A 104 11.82 7.91 6.02
CA TRP A 104 10.44 8.34 6.26
C TRP A 104 9.98 8.02 7.68
N ASP A 105 10.35 6.85 8.19
CA ASP A 105 10.27 6.41 9.59
C ASP A 105 11.24 5.23 9.82
N ASN A 106 11.29 4.72 11.04
CA ASN A 106 12.15 3.60 11.39
C ASN A 106 11.39 2.27 11.48
N GLY A 107 10.10 2.25 11.14
CA GLY A 107 9.25 1.10 11.40
C GLY A 107 9.06 0.83 12.88
N ASN A 108 8.58 -0.36 13.20
CA ASN A 108 8.39 -0.84 14.57
C ASN A 108 8.47 -2.38 14.62
N ASP A 109 8.15 -3.00 15.75
CA ASP A 109 8.21 -4.46 15.93
C ASP A 109 7.34 -5.25 14.92
N ALA A 110 6.27 -4.64 14.38
CA ALA A 110 5.34 -5.27 13.45
C ALA A 110 5.62 -4.93 11.98
N PHE A 111 6.25 -3.79 11.71
CA PHE A 111 6.41 -3.24 10.37
C PHE A 111 7.83 -2.81 10.07
N ASP A 112 8.32 -3.19 8.90
CA ASP A 112 9.50 -2.58 8.32
C ASP A 112 9.31 -1.06 8.13
N PRO A 113 10.40 -0.27 8.06
CA PRO A 113 10.34 1.16 7.77
C PRO A 113 9.54 1.48 6.51
N THR A 114 8.88 2.63 6.51
CA THR A 114 8.20 3.15 5.31
C THR A 114 9.18 3.27 4.15
N SER A 115 8.81 2.68 3.02
CA SER A 115 9.60 2.70 1.79
C SER A 115 8.94 3.54 0.71
N PHE A 116 9.77 4.15 -0.14
CA PHE A 116 9.37 4.96 -1.29
C PHE A 116 10.05 4.42 -2.54
N GLN A 117 9.29 4.30 -3.64
CA GLN A 117 9.82 3.90 -4.93
C GLN A 117 9.20 4.72 -6.08
N ILE A 118 10.05 5.16 -7.01
CA ILE A 118 9.59 5.68 -8.30
C ILE A 118 9.44 4.48 -9.23
N SER A 119 8.22 4.26 -9.72
CA SER A 119 7.91 3.13 -10.59
C SER A 119 8.00 3.48 -12.08
N ASN A 120 7.77 4.74 -12.43
CA ASN A 120 7.87 5.22 -13.81
C ASN A 120 8.42 6.64 -13.85
N ILE A 121 9.17 6.93 -14.93
CA ILE A 121 9.62 8.27 -15.28
C ILE A 121 9.51 8.44 -16.80
N SER A 122 8.93 9.54 -17.25
CA SER A 122 8.76 9.86 -18.67
C SER A 122 9.02 11.33 -18.93
N SER A 123 9.80 11.62 -19.95
CA SER A 123 10.08 12.99 -20.43
C SER A 123 10.69 12.97 -21.82
N GLY A 124 10.54 14.07 -22.54
CA GLY A 124 11.19 14.31 -23.82
C GLY A 124 10.47 13.70 -25.02
N THR A 125 10.95 14.09 -26.20
CA THR A 125 10.40 13.72 -27.53
C THR A 125 11.27 12.69 -28.25
N GLY A 126 12.39 12.24 -27.64
CA GLY A 126 13.41 11.41 -28.27
C GLY A 126 14.44 12.21 -29.10
N ALA A 127 14.25 13.50 -29.32
CA ALA A 127 15.20 14.34 -30.04
C ALA A 127 16.32 14.84 -29.09
N HIS A 128 17.58 14.56 -29.42
CA HIS A 128 18.73 14.91 -28.58
C HIS A 128 19.08 16.40 -28.53
N ASN A 129 18.49 17.21 -29.41
CA ASN A 129 18.70 18.67 -29.49
C ASN A 129 17.54 19.49 -28.90
N VAL A 130 16.55 18.85 -28.23
CA VAL A 130 15.39 19.50 -27.65
C VAL A 130 15.32 19.25 -26.14
N VAL A 131 15.33 20.30 -25.34
CA VAL A 131 14.97 20.25 -23.92
C VAL A 131 13.46 20.08 -23.79
N PRO A 132 12.95 19.10 -23.05
CA PRO A 132 11.51 18.91 -22.87
C PRO A 132 10.85 20.01 -22.04
N GLY A 133 9.54 20.18 -22.21
CA GLY A 133 8.75 21.13 -21.43
C GLY A 133 8.19 20.56 -20.14
N GLU A 134 8.14 19.23 -19.99
CA GLU A 134 7.57 18.55 -18.83
C GLU A 134 8.26 17.20 -18.57
N LEU A 135 8.12 16.73 -17.32
CA LEU A 135 8.53 15.41 -16.88
C LEU A 135 7.44 14.84 -15.98
N GLU A 136 7.12 13.56 -16.15
CA GLU A 136 6.16 12.83 -15.34
C GLU A 136 6.87 11.74 -14.52
N LEU A 137 6.50 11.64 -13.24
CA LEU A 137 6.93 10.60 -12.31
C LEU A 137 5.70 9.90 -11.75
N THR A 138 5.71 8.58 -11.75
CA THR A 138 4.76 7.76 -10.96
C THR A 138 5.52 7.10 -9.82
N PHE A 139 4.99 7.17 -8.61
CA PHE A 139 5.64 6.66 -7.43
C PHE A 139 4.64 6.01 -6.46
N ASN A 140 5.18 5.23 -5.49
CA ASN A 140 4.39 4.62 -4.44
C ASN A 140 5.16 4.57 -3.12
N PHE A 141 4.45 4.82 -2.03
CA PHE A 141 4.85 4.54 -0.66
C PHE A 141 4.23 3.23 -0.19
N ARG A 142 5.04 2.40 0.48
CA ARG A 142 4.57 1.34 1.36
C ARG A 142 4.87 1.76 2.77
N PHE A 143 3.84 2.16 3.54
CA PHE A 143 4.05 2.85 4.80
C PHE A 143 3.57 2.05 6.02
N SER A 144 4.32 2.21 7.10
CA SER A 144 4.09 1.59 8.40
C SER A 144 3.03 2.36 9.19
N THR A 145 2.67 1.87 10.36
CA THR A 145 1.80 2.59 11.29
C THR A 145 2.45 3.80 11.95
N GLU A 146 3.78 3.98 11.78
CA GLU A 146 4.52 5.16 12.25
C GLU A 146 4.33 6.38 11.34
N SER A 147 3.90 6.14 10.11
CA SER A 147 3.58 7.17 9.12
C SER A 147 2.07 7.23 8.86
N SER A 148 1.63 8.34 8.29
CA SER A 148 0.25 8.54 7.84
C SER A 148 0.22 9.16 6.46
N GLU A 149 -0.88 8.97 5.72
CA GLU A 149 -1.13 9.67 4.45
C GLU A 149 -0.80 11.16 4.58
N LYS A 150 -1.31 11.79 5.63
CA LYS A 150 -1.15 13.24 5.87
C LYS A 150 0.31 13.63 6.08
N SER A 151 1.07 12.86 6.88
CA SER A 151 2.48 13.16 7.13
C SER A 151 3.32 12.98 5.87
N LEU A 152 3.12 11.88 5.13
CA LEU A 152 3.86 11.59 3.90
C LEU A 152 3.60 12.65 2.82
N LYS A 153 2.34 13.03 2.60
CA LYS A 153 1.98 14.11 1.67
C LYS A 153 2.65 15.43 2.06
N LYS A 154 2.57 15.81 3.33
CA LYS A 154 3.16 17.04 3.84
C LYS A 154 4.67 17.08 3.62
N GLU A 155 5.38 16.01 3.94
CA GLU A 155 6.83 15.93 3.79
C GLU A 155 7.27 15.95 2.33
N PHE A 156 6.59 15.17 1.48
CA PHE A 156 6.84 15.16 0.04
C PHE A 156 6.62 16.53 -0.61
N GLU A 157 5.48 17.15 -0.35
CA GLU A 157 5.16 18.47 -0.89
C GLU A 157 6.08 19.58 -0.35
N SER A 158 6.58 19.42 0.88
CA SER A 158 7.58 20.34 1.43
C SER A 158 8.87 20.34 0.61
N MET A 159 9.33 19.17 0.13
CA MET A 159 10.51 19.07 -0.73
C MET A 159 10.27 19.74 -2.09
N LEU A 160 9.09 19.58 -2.69
CA LEU A 160 8.74 20.25 -3.95
C LEU A 160 8.77 21.77 -3.80
N LYS A 161 8.24 22.31 -2.69
CA LYS A 161 8.22 23.74 -2.38
C LYS A 161 9.62 24.26 -2.10
N GLU A 162 10.44 23.53 -1.35
CA GLU A 162 11.84 23.89 -1.08
C GLU A 162 12.66 24.03 -2.36
N LEU A 163 12.44 23.09 -3.31
CA LEU A 163 13.10 23.11 -4.62
C LEU A 163 12.45 24.10 -5.60
N LYS A 164 11.40 24.81 -5.19
CA LYS A 164 10.65 25.78 -5.99
C LYS A 164 10.20 25.23 -7.35
N LEU A 165 9.82 23.98 -7.38
CA LEU A 165 9.34 23.35 -8.60
C LEU A 165 7.97 23.89 -8.98
N ASN A 166 7.73 24.03 -10.28
CA ASN A 166 6.40 24.23 -10.84
C ASN A 166 5.85 22.86 -11.18
N TYR A 167 4.75 22.43 -10.54
CA TYR A 167 4.26 21.06 -10.63
C TYR A 167 2.76 20.94 -10.48
N ASP A 168 2.23 19.82 -11.03
CA ASP A 168 0.96 19.23 -10.63
C ASP A 168 1.22 17.90 -9.91
N LEU A 169 0.43 17.61 -8.89
CA LEU A 169 0.56 16.38 -8.12
C LEU A 169 -0.82 15.79 -7.81
N VAL A 170 -1.03 14.56 -8.23
CA VAL A 170 -2.24 13.78 -7.93
C VAL A 170 -1.85 12.63 -7.02
N TRP A 171 -2.54 12.52 -5.89
CA TRP A 171 -2.36 11.44 -4.93
C TRP A 171 -3.40 10.35 -5.11
N ASP A 172 -3.00 9.10 -4.84
CA ASP A 172 -3.86 7.92 -4.90
C ASP A 172 -3.62 7.05 -3.65
N LEU A 173 -4.54 7.13 -2.68
CA LEU A 173 -4.48 6.30 -1.48
C LEU A 173 -5.20 4.97 -1.75
N ASN A 174 -4.42 3.89 -1.83
CA ASN A 174 -4.98 2.53 -1.98
C ASN A 174 -5.41 1.92 -0.64
N GLY A 175 -4.82 2.34 0.47
CA GLY A 175 -5.23 1.90 1.80
C GLY A 175 -4.29 2.36 2.90
N ASN A 176 -4.85 2.52 4.10
CA ASN A 176 -4.09 2.77 5.31
C ASN A 176 -3.49 1.47 5.86
N PRO A 177 -2.40 1.54 6.63
CA PRO A 177 -1.88 0.36 7.32
C PRO A 177 -2.86 -0.08 8.40
N TYR A 178 -2.93 -1.38 8.65
CA TYR A 178 -3.64 -1.94 9.79
C TYR A 178 -2.81 -3.03 10.47
N TYR A 179 -3.09 -3.27 11.74
CA TYR A 179 -2.42 -4.28 12.54
C TYR A 179 -3.33 -4.78 13.65
N THR A 180 -3.54 -6.09 13.72
CA THR A 180 -4.27 -6.76 14.80
C THR A 180 -3.38 -6.84 16.04
N LYS A 181 -3.63 -5.95 17.01
CA LYS A 181 -2.82 -5.83 18.24
C LYS A 181 -3.14 -6.93 19.24
N ASP A 182 -4.43 -7.23 19.43
CA ASP A 182 -4.85 -8.25 20.37
C ASP A 182 -4.36 -9.64 19.94
N ASN A 183 -3.98 -10.47 20.89
CA ASN A 183 -3.49 -11.80 20.62
C ASN A 183 -4.60 -12.86 20.53
N PHE A 184 -5.80 -12.55 20.99
CA PHE A 184 -6.86 -13.54 21.10
C PHE A 184 -7.18 -14.25 19.78
N PHE A 185 -7.51 -13.48 18.75
CA PHE A 185 -7.83 -14.08 17.44
C PHE A 185 -6.60 -14.66 16.73
N LYS A 186 -5.45 -13.99 16.84
CA LYS A 186 -4.17 -14.50 16.30
C LYS A 186 -3.81 -15.87 16.90
N ASP A 187 -3.97 -16.03 18.22
CA ASP A 187 -3.67 -17.26 18.93
C ASP A 187 -4.65 -18.38 18.56
N ILE A 188 -5.93 -18.08 18.40
CA ILE A 188 -6.93 -19.06 17.91
C ILE A 188 -6.51 -19.59 16.54
N VAL A 189 -6.19 -18.70 15.59
CA VAL A 189 -5.78 -19.11 14.24
C VAL A 189 -4.48 -19.90 14.28
N ALA A 190 -3.46 -19.43 15.00
CA ALA A 190 -2.18 -20.11 15.10
C ALA A 190 -2.27 -21.49 15.76
N ASN A 191 -3.07 -21.64 16.81
CA ASN A 191 -3.31 -22.91 17.47
C ASN A 191 -4.07 -23.88 16.57
N SER A 192 -5.10 -23.42 15.86
CA SER A 192 -5.83 -24.23 14.90
C SER A 192 -4.93 -24.76 13.77
N ILE A 193 -4.05 -23.90 13.26
CA ILE A 193 -3.04 -24.32 12.27
C ILE A 193 -2.13 -25.38 12.86
N LYS A 194 -1.61 -25.18 14.07
CA LYS A 194 -0.73 -26.12 14.74
C LYS A 194 -1.38 -27.48 15.00
N GLU A 195 -2.66 -27.50 15.38
CA GLU A 195 -3.42 -28.74 15.58
C GLU A 195 -3.57 -29.54 14.28
N ILE A 196 -3.77 -28.87 13.15
CA ILE A 196 -3.99 -29.52 11.85
C ILE A 196 -2.67 -29.91 11.17
N THR A 197 -1.66 -29.03 11.22
CA THR A 197 -0.42 -29.16 10.45
C THR A 197 0.76 -29.70 11.26
N GLY A 198 0.72 -29.58 12.58
CA GLY A 198 1.80 -29.94 13.50
C GLY A 198 2.85 -28.83 13.70
N TYR A 199 2.78 -27.72 13.00
CA TYR A 199 3.71 -26.57 13.15
C TYR A 199 2.98 -25.26 13.42
N SER A 200 3.67 -24.30 14.03
CA SER A 200 3.15 -22.96 14.29
C SER A 200 3.50 -22.03 13.14
N PRO A 201 2.57 -21.20 12.67
CA PRO A 201 2.84 -20.25 11.59
C PRO A 201 3.73 -19.10 12.05
N GLU A 202 4.53 -18.54 11.12
CA GLU A 202 5.09 -17.19 11.29
C GLU A 202 3.96 -16.16 11.26
N GLN A 203 4.00 -15.17 12.14
CA GLN A 203 3.07 -14.04 12.15
C GLN A 203 3.82 -12.77 11.73
N ASN A 204 3.37 -12.13 10.67
CA ASN A 204 4.01 -10.88 10.23
C ASN A 204 3.02 -9.97 9.46
N ALA A 205 3.46 -8.74 9.10
CA ALA A 205 2.70 -7.76 8.35
C ALA A 205 3.36 -7.44 6.98
N LYS A 206 4.06 -8.41 6.40
CA LYS A 206 4.77 -8.26 5.11
C LYS A 206 3.81 -8.42 3.92
N GLY A 207 4.28 -7.98 2.74
CA GLY A 207 3.58 -8.15 1.46
C GLY A 207 2.81 -6.92 0.99
N GLY A 208 1.94 -7.13 0.02
CA GLY A 208 1.07 -6.10 -0.59
C GLY A 208 -0.10 -5.69 0.30
N THR A 209 -1.02 -4.91 -0.22
CA THR A 209 -2.32 -4.65 0.41
C THR A 209 -3.28 -5.83 0.12
N SER A 210 -4.33 -5.94 0.91
CA SER A 210 -5.42 -6.91 0.74
C SER A 210 -6.77 -6.26 1.04
N ASP A 211 -7.85 -6.95 0.77
CA ASP A 211 -9.20 -6.51 1.10
C ASP A 211 -9.45 -6.35 2.61
N GLY A 212 -8.59 -6.93 3.45
CA GLY A 212 -8.57 -6.68 4.88
C GLY A 212 -8.49 -5.19 5.25
N ARG A 213 -7.89 -4.34 4.39
CA ARG A 213 -7.83 -2.88 4.59
C ARG A 213 -9.20 -2.20 4.69
N PHE A 214 -10.21 -2.75 4.03
CA PHE A 214 -11.57 -2.22 4.09
C PHE A 214 -12.25 -2.61 5.42
N VAL A 215 -12.14 -3.88 5.79
CA VAL A 215 -12.69 -4.41 7.06
C VAL A 215 -12.04 -3.74 8.28
N ALA A 216 -10.76 -3.37 8.18
CA ALA A 216 -10.04 -2.64 9.21
C ALA A 216 -10.70 -1.31 9.61
N LYS A 217 -11.52 -0.69 8.74
CA LYS A 217 -12.29 0.52 9.05
C LYS A 217 -13.32 0.28 10.17
N MET A 218 -13.73 -0.97 10.41
CA MET A 218 -14.69 -1.38 11.43
C MET A 218 -14.04 -1.70 12.80
N ASN A 219 -12.74 -1.46 12.96
CA ASN A 219 -11.94 -1.86 14.14
C ASN A 219 -11.94 -3.37 14.39
N THR A 220 -12.12 -4.18 13.37
CA THR A 220 -12.13 -5.64 13.40
C THR A 220 -10.72 -6.19 13.61
N GLU A 221 -10.59 -7.26 14.39
CA GLU A 221 -9.35 -8.05 14.41
C GLU A 221 -9.25 -8.90 13.13
N ILE A 222 -8.17 -8.73 12.38
CA ILE A 222 -8.00 -9.35 11.07
C ILE A 222 -6.77 -10.25 11.07
N VAL A 223 -6.96 -11.46 10.58
CA VAL A 223 -5.89 -12.39 10.24
C VAL A 223 -6.09 -12.84 8.78
N GLU A 224 -5.01 -12.89 8.03
CA GLU A 224 -5.05 -13.38 6.66
C GLU A 224 -4.32 -14.72 6.58
N LEU A 225 -4.95 -15.66 5.90
CA LEU A 225 -4.45 -17.04 5.76
C LEU A 225 -4.87 -17.60 4.39
N GLY A 226 -3.93 -18.21 3.69
CA GLY A 226 -4.24 -18.91 2.45
C GLY A 226 -3.09 -19.70 1.86
N PRO A 227 -3.16 -20.05 0.57
CA PRO A 227 -2.21 -20.92 -0.09
C PRO A 227 -0.81 -20.30 -0.22
N VAL A 228 0.11 -21.09 -0.76
CA VAL A 228 1.48 -20.66 -1.07
C VAL A 228 1.47 -19.63 -2.18
N ASN A 229 2.23 -18.55 -2.00
CA ASN A 229 2.21 -17.36 -2.86
C ASN A 229 3.30 -17.36 -3.97
N GLN A 230 4.11 -18.40 -4.09
CA GLN A 230 5.26 -18.43 -5.02
C GLN A 230 4.88 -18.31 -6.51
N SER A 231 3.65 -18.69 -6.89
CA SER A 231 3.16 -18.67 -8.27
C SER A 231 2.05 -17.64 -8.51
N ILE A 232 1.88 -16.68 -7.60
CA ILE A 232 0.90 -15.60 -7.75
C ILE A 232 1.19 -14.81 -9.03
N HIS A 233 0.19 -14.59 -9.86
CA HIS A 233 0.29 -13.87 -11.15
C HIS A 233 1.24 -14.52 -12.20
N GLN A 234 1.50 -15.82 -12.11
CA GLN A 234 2.29 -16.58 -13.10
C GLN A 234 1.41 -17.39 -14.04
#